data_d402460b07390a7d5fecb5adfd8a761b
#
_entry.id   d402460b07390a7d5fecb5adfd8a761b
#
_cell.length_a   1.000
_cell.length_b   1.000
_cell.length_c   1.000
_cell.angle_alpha   90.00
_cell.angle_beta   90.00
_cell.angle_gamma   90.00
#
_symmetry.space_group_name_H-M   'P 1'
#
loop_
_entity.id
_entity.type
_entity.pdbx_description
1 polymer ?
#
loop_
_entity_poly.entity_id
_entity_poly.type
_entity_poly.pdbx_seq_one_letter_code
_entity_poly.pdbx_strand_id
1 'polypeptide(L)'
;MDPGVNRYILLNEGKGLVPGYPPSMRNIIGNKNIAAVHGATHKYIRGSLLSLIGPPVIKDHLLQQVDGLMRSFLHNWXELDTIDIQDKTNEMALLVSYKQMLEIEPALLYEAFKPEFDKLVIGTLAMPINLPGTNYYFGFQGRKNVLKMLRKVIAERRASSATHNDMLGDLLSKEDPKHSLLSDEEILDQIITILYSGYETVSKTAMMSIKYLHDNPKALQQLREEHLAIRKGKSPEDPIGWTEYKSMTFTRAVILETSRLDTIVNGVLRETTNDIEVNGYVIPKGWMIYVYTRETNYDPLQYPEPFTFNPWRWLDKSLESQNYCFLFGAGNRVCPGKELGIVKISMFLHHLVTRYRWEEVGDAEIAKFPRVEAPKGLHIKITKY
;
A
#
# COMPACT_ATOMS: atom_id res chain seq x y z
N MET A 1 12.04 -20.65 10.04
CA MET A 1 10.65 -20.48 10.50
C MET A 1 9.77 -21.42 9.69
N ASP A 2 8.78 -22.06 10.34
CA ASP A 2 7.94 -23.07 9.67
C ASP A 2 6.78 -22.36 8.94
N PRO A 3 6.68 -22.44 7.60
CA PRO A 3 5.59 -21.80 6.88
C PRO A 3 4.21 -22.42 7.20
N GLY A 4 4.17 -23.67 7.64
CA GLY A 4 2.93 -24.31 8.10
C GLY A 4 2.40 -23.65 9.38
N VAL A 5 3.28 -23.32 10.33
CA VAL A 5 2.92 -22.60 11.55
C VAL A 5 2.43 -21.18 11.19
N ASN A 6 3.13 -20.48 10.30
CA ASN A 6 2.68 -19.16 9.85
C ASN A 6 1.28 -19.26 9.24
N ARG A 7 1.07 -20.23 8.37
CA ARG A 7 -0.23 -20.47 7.73
C ARG A 7 -1.32 -20.75 8.77
N TYR A 8 -1.03 -21.64 9.73
CA TYR A 8 -1.96 -21.95 10.82
C TYR A 8 -2.40 -20.67 11.55
N ILE A 9 -1.43 -19.86 11.97
CA ILE A 9 -1.71 -18.63 12.73
C ILE A 9 -2.52 -17.63 11.89
N LEU A 10 -2.20 -17.49 10.60
CA LEU A 10 -2.89 -16.55 9.72
C LEU A 10 -4.35 -16.97 9.42
N LEU A 11 -4.62 -18.28 9.35
CA LEU A 11 -5.93 -18.78 8.95
C LEU A 11 -6.91 -19.00 10.12
N ASN A 12 -6.41 -19.03 11.36
CA ASN A 12 -7.24 -19.40 12.51
C ASN A 12 -7.65 -18.21 13.38
N GLU A 13 -7.74 -17.01 12.80
CA GLU A 13 -8.33 -15.87 13.52
C GLU A 13 -9.76 -16.19 13.95
N GLY A 14 -10.10 -15.82 15.18
CA GLY A 14 -11.38 -16.16 15.80
C GLY A 14 -11.39 -17.51 16.51
N LYS A 15 -10.32 -18.30 16.37
CA LYS A 15 -10.16 -19.58 17.05
C LYS A 15 -8.99 -19.47 18.04
N GLY A 16 -9.11 -18.55 18.97
CA GLY A 16 -8.06 -18.27 19.94
C GLY A 16 -7.03 -17.24 19.52
N LEU A 17 -7.21 -16.63 18.35
CA LEU A 17 -6.28 -15.63 17.79
C LEU A 17 -7.04 -14.38 17.36
N VAL A 18 -6.52 -13.21 17.70
CA VAL A 18 -7.05 -11.90 17.29
C VAL A 18 -5.88 -11.01 16.83
N PRO A 19 -6.14 -9.86 16.17
CA PRO A 19 -5.06 -8.92 15.88
C PRO A 19 -4.33 -8.50 17.16
N GLY A 20 -2.99 -8.49 17.12
CA GLY A 20 -2.13 -8.21 18.27
C GLY A 20 -1.32 -6.93 18.12
N TYR A 21 -1.79 -5.94 17.41
CA TYR A 21 -1.03 -4.69 17.23
C TYR A 21 -0.98 -3.91 18.54
N PRO A 22 0.20 -3.40 18.92
CA PRO A 22 0.35 -2.73 20.23
C PRO A 22 -0.49 -1.45 20.31
N PRO A 23 -0.91 -1.06 21.53
CA PRO A 23 -1.67 0.17 21.69
C PRO A 23 -0.99 1.41 21.12
N SER A 24 0.35 1.48 21.20
CA SER A 24 1.13 2.60 20.63
C SER A 24 0.86 2.78 19.15
N MET A 25 0.86 1.69 18.40
CA MET A 25 0.60 1.71 16.96
C MET A 25 -0.87 2.08 16.68
N ARG A 26 -1.80 1.45 17.42
CA ARG A 26 -3.23 1.71 17.27
C ARG A 26 -3.59 3.16 17.61
N ASN A 27 -2.90 3.76 18.58
CA ASN A 27 -3.12 5.17 18.96
C ASN A 27 -2.74 6.14 17.82
N ILE A 28 -1.81 5.74 16.94
CA ILE A 28 -1.39 6.57 15.79
C ILE A 28 -2.30 6.34 14.59
N ILE A 29 -2.57 5.07 14.22
CA ILE A 29 -3.35 4.80 13.00
C ILE A 29 -4.86 4.69 13.25
N GLY A 30 -5.28 4.52 14.49
CA GLY A 30 -6.69 4.47 14.89
C GLY A 30 -7.09 3.15 15.50
N ASN A 31 -7.91 3.23 16.56
CA ASN A 31 -8.40 2.05 17.28
C ASN A 31 -9.59 1.38 16.56
N LYS A 32 -10.22 2.09 15.63
CA LYS A 32 -11.36 1.58 14.86
C LYS A 32 -10.96 1.16 13.44
N ASN A 33 -9.65 1.18 13.13
CA ASN A 33 -9.20 0.78 11.79
C ASN A 33 -9.33 -0.74 11.59
N ILE A 34 -9.33 -1.16 10.32
CA ILE A 34 -9.54 -2.55 9.94
C ILE A 34 -8.51 -3.52 10.55
N ALA A 35 -7.28 -3.06 10.80
CA ALA A 35 -6.23 -3.91 11.40
C ALA A 35 -6.44 -4.11 12.90
N ALA A 36 -7.12 -3.17 13.57
CA ALA A 36 -7.30 -3.20 15.03
C ALA A 36 -8.55 -4.00 15.46
N VAL A 37 -9.62 -3.94 14.66
CA VAL A 37 -10.91 -4.55 15.01
C VAL A 37 -10.96 -6.03 14.57
N HIS A 38 -11.89 -6.80 15.18
CA HIS A 38 -12.07 -8.22 14.84
C HIS A 38 -13.56 -8.59 14.90
N GLY A 39 -13.88 -9.83 14.55
CA GLY A 39 -15.24 -10.35 14.60
C GLY A 39 -16.19 -9.64 13.65
N ALA A 40 -17.43 -9.39 14.09
CA ALA A 40 -18.48 -8.76 13.29
C ALA A 40 -18.09 -7.35 12.85
N THR A 41 -17.44 -6.59 13.74
CA THR A 41 -16.97 -5.23 13.42
C THR A 41 -15.98 -5.25 12.26
N HIS A 42 -15.00 -6.17 12.30
CA HIS A 42 -14.04 -6.33 11.20
C HIS A 42 -14.77 -6.66 9.89
N LYS A 43 -15.71 -7.60 9.93
CA LYS A 43 -16.45 -8.01 8.73
C LYS A 43 -17.21 -6.82 8.12
N TYR A 44 -17.85 -6.01 8.95
CA TYR A 44 -18.60 -4.83 8.50
C TYR A 44 -17.66 -3.78 7.90
N ILE A 45 -16.59 -3.41 8.63
CA ILE A 45 -15.61 -2.41 8.16
C ILE A 45 -14.91 -2.89 6.88
N ARG A 46 -14.57 -4.19 6.80
CA ARG A 46 -13.96 -4.75 5.59
C ARG A 46 -14.93 -4.68 4.40
N GLY A 47 -16.21 -4.97 4.61
CA GLY A 47 -17.24 -4.86 3.57
C GLY A 47 -17.35 -3.44 3.03
N SER A 48 -17.40 -2.46 3.94
CA SER A 48 -17.40 -1.04 3.61
C SER A 48 -16.17 -0.68 2.78
N LEU A 49 -14.98 -1.10 3.23
CA LEU A 49 -13.73 -0.79 2.52
C LEU A 49 -13.71 -1.41 1.12
N LEU A 50 -14.13 -2.66 0.98
CA LEU A 50 -14.14 -3.35 -0.33
C LEU A 50 -15.14 -2.72 -1.32
N SER A 51 -16.18 -2.05 -0.83
CA SER A 51 -17.09 -1.33 -1.73
C SER A 51 -16.45 -0.06 -2.29
N LEU A 52 -15.39 0.46 -1.66
CA LEU A 52 -14.66 1.64 -2.15
C LEU A 52 -13.48 1.27 -3.06
N ILE A 53 -12.81 0.15 -2.78
CA ILE A 53 -11.52 -0.16 -3.43
C ILE A 53 -11.47 -1.56 -4.05
N GLY A 54 -12.60 -2.26 -4.11
CA GLY A 54 -12.65 -3.61 -4.66
C GLY A 54 -12.62 -3.65 -6.20
N PRO A 55 -12.42 -4.84 -6.77
CA PRO A 55 -12.22 -4.98 -8.22
C PRO A 55 -13.31 -4.36 -9.09
N PRO A 56 -14.62 -4.42 -8.76
CA PRO A 56 -15.61 -3.74 -9.59
C PRO A 56 -15.40 -2.23 -9.67
N VAL A 57 -15.14 -1.58 -8.53
CA VAL A 57 -14.91 -0.13 -8.47
C VAL A 57 -13.62 0.24 -9.20
N ILE A 58 -12.59 -0.59 -9.07
CA ILE A 58 -11.33 -0.39 -9.79
C ILE A 58 -11.60 -0.38 -11.30
N LYS A 59 -12.33 -1.40 -11.79
CA LYS A 59 -12.63 -1.55 -13.21
C LYS A 59 -13.45 -0.37 -13.75
N ASP A 60 -14.49 0.02 -13.01
CA ASP A 60 -15.50 0.96 -13.51
C ASP A 60 -15.09 2.43 -13.33
N HIS A 61 -14.24 2.74 -12.33
CA HIS A 61 -13.93 4.12 -11.98
C HIS A 61 -12.43 4.38 -11.68
N LEU A 62 -11.83 3.60 -10.77
CA LEU A 62 -10.53 3.98 -10.21
C LEU A 62 -9.37 3.82 -11.19
N LEU A 63 -9.45 2.89 -12.13
CA LEU A 63 -8.36 2.64 -13.10
C LEU A 63 -8.10 3.89 -13.94
N GLN A 64 -9.15 4.49 -14.51
CA GLN A 64 -9.00 5.70 -15.33
C GLN A 64 -8.52 6.89 -14.51
N GLN A 65 -9.01 7.01 -13.28
CA GLN A 65 -8.57 8.03 -12.36
C GLN A 65 -7.07 7.91 -12.06
N VAL A 66 -6.63 6.69 -11.73
CA VAL A 66 -5.21 6.40 -11.43
C VAL A 66 -4.35 6.66 -12.68
N ASP A 67 -4.79 6.21 -13.85
CA ASP A 67 -4.06 6.41 -15.12
C ASP A 67 -3.81 7.91 -15.36
N GLY A 68 -4.87 8.72 -15.28
CA GLY A 68 -4.76 10.17 -15.49
C GLY A 68 -3.86 10.85 -14.45
N LEU A 69 -3.99 10.47 -13.18
CA LEU A 69 -3.16 11.05 -12.10
C LEU A 69 -1.69 10.67 -12.26
N MET A 70 -1.39 9.42 -12.62
CA MET A 70 0.01 8.98 -12.83
C MET A 70 0.64 9.69 -14.02
N ARG A 71 -0.12 9.83 -15.12
CA ARG A 71 0.35 10.54 -16.31
C ARG A 71 0.67 11.99 -15.99
N SER A 72 -0.24 12.68 -15.31
CA SER A 72 -0.05 14.07 -14.88
C SER A 72 1.15 14.23 -13.95
N PHE A 73 1.26 13.34 -12.98
CA PHE A 73 2.35 13.36 -11.99
C PHE A 73 3.72 13.22 -12.67
N LEU A 74 3.86 12.22 -13.54
CA LEU A 74 5.14 11.95 -14.20
C LEU A 74 5.49 12.98 -15.26
N HIS A 75 4.51 13.73 -15.78
CA HIS A 75 4.78 14.79 -16.77
C HIS A 75 5.77 15.81 -16.25
N ASN A 76 5.72 16.11 -14.97
CA ASN A 76 6.58 17.12 -14.32
C ASN A 76 8.01 16.64 -14.08
N TRP A 77 8.28 15.37 -14.27
CA TRP A 77 9.62 14.83 -13.99
C TRP A 77 10.67 15.19 -15.04
N UNK A 78 10.24 15.34 -15.90
CA UNK A 78 11.02 15.62 -16.93
C UNK A 78 11.72 16.85 -16.90
N GLU A 79 11.25 17.72 -16.25
CA GLU A 79 11.86 19.03 -16.05
C GLU A 79 12.96 19.03 -14.97
N LEU A 80 13.08 17.92 -14.26
CA LEU A 80 14.02 17.77 -13.14
C LEU A 80 15.24 16.97 -13.62
N ASP A 81 16.45 17.52 -13.45
CA ASP A 81 17.68 16.85 -13.87
C ASP A 81 17.94 15.58 -13.05
N THR A 82 17.87 15.72 -11.72
CA THR A 82 18.06 14.61 -10.77
C THR A 82 16.94 14.66 -9.75
N ILE A 83 16.38 13.49 -9.43
CA ILE A 83 15.28 13.38 -8.45
C ILE A 83 15.60 12.31 -7.42
N ASP A 84 15.14 12.52 -6.18
CA ASP A 84 15.09 11.47 -5.17
C ASP A 84 13.80 10.69 -5.41
N ILE A 85 13.96 9.46 -5.88
CA ILE A 85 12.81 8.62 -6.23
C ILE A 85 12.00 8.20 -4.99
N GLN A 86 12.64 8.14 -3.80
CA GLN A 86 11.90 7.87 -2.57
C GLN A 86 10.90 8.99 -2.27
N ASP A 87 11.37 10.23 -2.32
CA ASP A 87 10.47 11.38 -2.09
C ASP A 87 9.38 11.44 -3.15
N LYS A 88 9.74 11.22 -4.42
CA LYS A 88 8.78 11.28 -5.52
C LYS A 88 7.73 10.16 -5.47
N THR A 89 8.11 8.94 -5.08
CA THR A 89 7.12 7.86 -4.94
C THR A 89 6.26 8.04 -3.69
N ASN A 90 6.82 8.59 -2.62
CA ASN A 90 6.06 8.95 -1.42
C ASN A 90 5.01 10.03 -1.76
N GLU A 91 5.42 11.07 -2.46
CA GLU A 91 4.53 12.15 -2.93
C GLU A 91 3.42 11.58 -3.82
N MET A 92 3.78 10.78 -4.80
CA MET A 92 2.85 10.15 -5.74
C MET A 92 1.81 9.31 -5.01
N ALA A 93 2.25 8.43 -4.11
CA ALA A 93 1.36 7.50 -3.42
C ALA A 93 0.35 8.23 -2.53
N LEU A 94 0.82 9.28 -1.82
CA LEU A 94 -0.08 10.08 -0.98
C LEU A 94 -1.05 10.90 -1.83
N LEU A 95 -0.54 11.60 -2.85
CA LEU A 95 -1.36 12.47 -3.69
C LEU A 95 -2.47 11.69 -4.40
N VAL A 96 -2.14 10.54 -4.99
CA VAL A 96 -3.13 9.71 -5.68
C VAL A 96 -4.19 9.20 -4.71
N SER A 97 -3.79 8.71 -3.53
CA SER A 97 -4.75 8.24 -2.52
C SER A 97 -5.60 9.38 -1.97
N TYR A 98 -4.98 10.54 -1.75
CA TYR A 98 -5.66 11.74 -1.25
C TYR A 98 -6.74 12.21 -2.26
N LYS A 99 -6.38 12.27 -3.55
CA LYS A 99 -7.32 12.71 -4.60
C LYS A 99 -8.46 11.72 -4.80
N GLN A 100 -8.20 10.42 -4.63
CA GLN A 100 -9.26 9.41 -4.68
C GLN A 100 -10.22 9.51 -3.48
N MET A 101 -9.67 9.83 -2.31
CA MET A 101 -10.44 9.95 -1.07
C MET A 101 -11.25 11.23 -1.05
N LEU A 102 -10.63 12.33 -1.46
CA LEU A 102 -11.19 13.68 -1.36
C LEU A 102 -11.03 14.36 -2.71
N GLU A 103 -12.07 14.33 -3.52
CA GLU A 103 -12.09 14.99 -4.86
C GLU A 103 -11.93 16.52 -4.72
N ILE A 104 -11.18 16.97 -3.74
CA ILE A 104 -10.99 18.39 -3.47
C ILE A 104 -9.72 18.86 -4.17
N GLU A 105 -9.89 19.83 -5.02
CA GLU A 105 -8.79 20.67 -5.47
C GLU A 105 -8.79 21.91 -4.57
N PRO A 106 -8.15 21.82 -3.42
CA PRO A 106 -7.22 22.92 -3.19
C PRO A 106 -5.85 22.34 -2.85
N ALA A 107 -4.90 22.68 -3.67
CA ALA A 107 -3.48 22.45 -3.38
C ALA A 107 -3.15 22.85 -1.92
N LEU A 108 -3.77 23.92 -1.45
CA LEU A 108 -3.58 24.42 -0.08
C LEU A 108 -3.94 23.41 1.01
N LEU A 109 -5.03 22.64 0.84
CA LEU A 109 -5.38 21.65 1.86
C LEU A 109 -4.37 20.50 1.85
N TYR A 110 -3.94 20.07 0.67
CA TYR A 110 -2.93 19.02 0.54
C TYR A 110 -1.59 19.46 1.14
N GLU A 111 -1.18 20.71 0.86
CA GLU A 111 0.08 21.27 1.37
C GLU A 111 0.08 21.35 2.92
N ALA A 112 -1.08 21.64 3.52
CA ALA A 112 -1.20 21.64 4.97
C ALA A 112 -1.28 20.21 5.56
N PHE A 113 -1.86 19.29 4.80
CA PHE A 113 -2.11 17.92 5.24
C PHE A 113 -0.82 17.09 5.22
N LYS A 114 -0.04 17.19 4.15
CA LYS A 114 1.13 16.32 3.93
C LYS A 114 2.13 16.34 5.10
N PRO A 115 2.58 17.49 5.61
CA PRO A 115 3.56 17.48 6.71
C PRO A 115 3.03 16.80 7.98
N GLU A 116 1.74 16.95 8.27
CA GLU A 116 1.14 16.32 9.45
C GLU A 116 0.96 14.82 9.24
N PHE A 117 0.65 14.41 8.01
CA PHE A 117 0.56 13.00 7.64
C PHE A 117 1.93 12.33 7.71
N ASP A 118 2.99 12.99 7.24
CA ASP A 118 4.37 12.48 7.33
C ASP A 118 4.77 12.22 8.79
N LYS A 119 4.41 13.12 9.70
CA LYS A 119 4.64 12.93 11.15
C LYS A 119 3.89 11.69 11.66
N LEU A 120 2.65 11.51 11.23
CA LEU A 120 1.84 10.34 11.59
C LEU A 120 2.54 9.05 11.14
N VAL A 121 3.01 9.02 9.89
CA VAL A 121 3.69 7.85 9.31
C VAL A 121 4.95 7.50 10.13
N ILE A 122 5.79 8.48 10.42
CA ILE A 122 7.03 8.27 11.17
C ILE A 122 6.72 7.71 12.58
N GLY A 123 5.67 8.21 13.22
CA GLY A 123 5.29 7.78 14.55
C GLY A 123 4.76 6.36 14.65
N THR A 124 4.27 5.78 13.56
CA THR A 124 3.58 4.48 13.58
C THR A 124 4.48 3.34 14.06
N LEU A 125 5.75 3.34 13.65
CA LEU A 125 6.71 2.30 14.03
C LEU A 125 7.76 2.81 15.04
N ALA A 126 7.52 3.99 15.63
CA ALA A 126 8.44 4.57 16.61
C ALA A 126 8.31 3.89 17.97
N MET A 127 9.36 3.93 18.76
CA MET A 127 9.29 3.52 20.16
C MET A 127 8.23 4.36 20.89
N PRO A 128 7.38 3.74 21.71
CA PRO A 128 6.22 4.42 22.31
C PRO A 128 6.58 5.34 23.48
N ILE A 129 7.50 6.25 23.23
CA ILE A 129 7.94 7.26 24.21
C ILE A 129 7.30 8.59 23.82
N ASN A 130 6.26 8.99 24.55
CA ASN A 130 5.48 10.20 24.23
C ASN A 130 6.05 11.43 24.95
N LEU A 131 7.26 11.82 24.56
CA LEU A 131 7.95 13.02 25.08
C LEU A 131 8.28 13.94 23.91
N PRO A 132 8.21 15.26 24.11
CA PRO A 132 8.59 16.22 23.06
C PRO A 132 9.98 15.91 22.47
N GLY A 133 10.04 15.87 21.15
CA GLY A 133 11.27 15.55 20.44
C GLY A 133 11.35 14.11 19.93
N THR A 134 10.48 13.21 20.41
CA THR A 134 10.46 11.82 19.93
C THR A 134 9.57 11.67 18.70
N ASN A 135 9.89 10.68 17.86
CA ASN A 135 9.08 10.39 16.67
C ASN A 135 7.65 9.98 17.04
N TYR A 136 7.47 9.28 18.17
CA TYR A 136 6.12 8.89 18.63
C TYR A 136 5.30 10.13 19.02
N TYR A 137 5.92 11.09 19.72
CA TYR A 137 5.27 12.35 20.10
C TYR A 137 4.81 13.10 18.83
N PHE A 138 5.73 13.25 17.85
CA PHE A 138 5.38 13.93 16.61
C PHE A 138 4.28 13.19 15.83
N GLY A 139 4.31 11.86 15.82
CA GLY A 139 3.25 11.04 15.20
C GLY A 139 1.88 11.26 15.84
N PHE A 140 1.87 11.34 17.16
CA PHE A 140 0.64 11.61 17.93
C PHE A 140 0.07 13.00 17.61
N GLN A 141 0.96 14.02 17.53
CA GLN A 141 0.54 15.37 17.14
C GLN A 141 0.07 15.41 15.67
N GLY A 142 0.79 14.73 14.78
CA GLY A 142 0.41 14.61 13.38
C GLY A 142 -0.99 14.01 13.23
N ARG A 143 -1.28 12.89 13.93
CA ARG A 143 -2.63 12.31 13.92
C ARG A 143 -3.68 13.32 14.40
N LYS A 144 -3.40 14.02 15.49
CA LYS A 144 -4.34 15.02 16.04
C LYS A 144 -4.68 16.09 14.99
N ASN A 145 -3.67 16.59 14.29
CA ASN A 145 -3.84 17.63 13.28
C ASN A 145 -4.54 17.09 12.01
N VAL A 146 -4.17 15.88 11.55
CA VAL A 146 -4.85 15.19 10.45
C VAL A 146 -6.34 15.03 10.76
N LEU A 147 -6.67 14.54 11.96
CA LEU A 147 -8.08 14.36 12.38
C LEU A 147 -8.83 15.69 12.41
N LYS A 148 -8.18 16.75 12.88
CA LYS A 148 -8.79 18.09 12.90
C LYS A 148 -9.16 18.56 11.49
N MET A 149 -8.25 18.36 10.53
CA MET A 149 -8.50 18.72 9.12
C MET A 149 -9.61 17.87 8.51
N LEU A 150 -9.58 16.55 8.74
CA LEU A 150 -10.58 15.64 8.19
C LEU A 150 -11.99 15.91 8.79
N ARG A 151 -12.07 16.19 10.09
CA ARG A 151 -13.35 16.55 10.73
C ARG A 151 -13.95 17.81 10.11
N LYS A 152 -13.09 18.79 9.78
CA LYS A 152 -13.55 20.02 9.11
C LYS A 152 -14.13 19.68 7.73
N VAL A 153 -13.43 18.89 6.93
CA VAL A 153 -13.90 18.45 5.61
C VAL A 153 -15.24 17.70 5.72
N ILE A 154 -15.36 16.77 6.67
CA ILE A 154 -16.60 16.01 6.89
C ILE A 154 -17.75 16.97 7.26
N ALA A 155 -17.51 17.92 8.14
CA ALA A 155 -18.54 18.91 8.55
C ALA A 155 -18.99 19.77 7.35
N GLU A 156 -18.05 20.23 6.54
CA GLU A 156 -18.34 21.01 5.33
C GLU A 156 -19.14 20.19 4.32
N ARG A 157 -18.77 18.92 4.10
CA ARG A 157 -19.50 18.01 3.21
C ARG A 157 -20.94 17.79 3.64
N ARG A 158 -21.15 17.59 4.96
CA ARG A 158 -22.50 17.40 5.52
C ARG A 158 -23.35 18.64 5.45
N ALA A 159 -22.75 19.82 5.49
CA ALA A 159 -23.46 21.10 5.39
C ALA A 159 -23.76 21.48 3.94
N SER A 160 -23.12 20.84 2.98
CA SER A 160 -23.27 21.12 1.54
C SER A 160 -24.35 20.23 0.93
N SER A 161 -25.09 20.78 -0.02
CA SER A 161 -26.02 20.00 -0.87
C SER A 161 -25.32 19.44 -2.14
N ALA A 162 -24.04 19.73 -2.31
CA ALA A 162 -23.29 19.25 -3.48
C ALA A 162 -23.08 17.74 -3.40
N THR A 163 -23.23 17.07 -4.53
CA THR A 163 -22.92 15.65 -4.67
C THR A 163 -21.41 15.49 -4.93
N HIS A 164 -20.78 14.57 -4.23
CA HIS A 164 -19.37 14.27 -4.38
C HIS A 164 -19.21 12.82 -4.82
N ASN A 165 -18.45 12.60 -5.88
CA ASN A 165 -18.21 11.27 -6.46
C ASN A 165 -16.83 10.75 -6.06
N ASP A 166 -16.54 10.75 -4.75
CA ASP A 166 -15.28 10.29 -4.18
C ASP A 166 -15.52 9.35 -2.99
N MET A 167 -14.45 8.74 -2.50
CA MET A 167 -14.55 7.75 -1.42
C MET A 167 -15.16 8.35 -0.14
N LEU A 168 -14.90 9.63 0.15
CA LEU A 168 -15.50 10.27 1.33
C LEU A 168 -17.02 10.42 1.14
N GLY A 169 -17.46 10.81 -0.07
CA GLY A 169 -18.88 10.89 -0.38
C GLY A 169 -19.58 9.55 -0.13
N ASP A 170 -18.98 8.48 -0.60
CA ASP A 170 -19.51 7.12 -0.37
C ASP A 170 -19.57 6.79 1.13
N LEU A 171 -18.47 7.05 1.87
CA LEU A 171 -18.40 6.78 3.33
C LEU A 171 -19.45 7.57 4.12
N LEU A 172 -19.81 8.76 3.66
CA LEU A 172 -20.79 9.61 4.33
C LEU A 172 -22.24 9.27 3.95
N SER A 173 -22.45 8.42 2.94
CA SER A 173 -23.78 8.07 2.47
C SER A 173 -24.52 7.22 3.50
N LYS A 174 -25.62 7.74 4.03
CA LYS A 174 -26.50 7.03 4.98
C LYS A 174 -27.50 6.13 4.25
N GLU A 175 -27.60 6.27 2.93
CA GLU A 175 -28.50 5.44 2.12
C GLU A 175 -27.88 4.08 1.78
N ASP A 176 -26.54 3.99 1.77
CA ASP A 176 -25.85 2.73 1.47
C ASP A 176 -25.70 1.90 2.77
N PRO A 177 -26.30 0.70 2.82
CA PRO A 177 -26.19 -0.17 4.00
C PRO A 177 -24.75 -0.54 4.37
N LYS A 178 -23.80 -0.41 3.44
CA LYS A 178 -22.39 -0.71 3.68
C LYS A 178 -21.71 0.36 4.53
N HIS A 179 -22.28 1.56 4.58
CA HIS A 179 -21.68 2.70 5.29
C HIS A 179 -22.60 3.31 6.35
N SER A 180 -23.89 3.03 6.27
CA SER A 180 -24.92 3.72 7.08
C SER A 180 -24.74 3.56 8.61
N LEU A 181 -24.07 2.49 9.04
CA LEU A 181 -23.83 2.21 10.46
C LEU A 181 -22.48 2.72 10.95
N LEU A 182 -21.66 3.30 10.09
CA LEU A 182 -20.32 3.78 10.49
C LEU A 182 -20.46 5.05 11.34
N SER A 183 -19.79 5.04 12.47
CA SER A 183 -19.59 6.24 13.28
C SER A 183 -18.53 7.14 12.65
N ASP A 184 -18.51 8.42 13.03
CA ASP A 184 -17.50 9.36 12.55
C ASP A 184 -16.08 8.89 12.88
N GLU A 185 -15.88 8.25 14.02
CA GLU A 185 -14.59 7.69 14.41
C GLU A 185 -14.15 6.57 13.46
N GLU A 186 -15.09 5.71 13.08
CA GLU A 186 -14.82 4.63 12.14
C GLU A 186 -14.53 5.17 10.74
N ILE A 187 -15.27 6.19 10.31
CA ILE A 187 -15.02 6.86 9.01
C ILE A 187 -13.61 7.47 9.00
N LEU A 188 -13.27 8.23 10.04
CA LEU A 188 -11.95 8.87 10.15
C LEU A 188 -10.82 7.83 10.16
N ASP A 189 -10.98 6.76 10.92
CA ASP A 189 -9.97 5.71 10.98
C ASP A 189 -9.87 4.94 9.66
N GLN A 190 -10.97 4.77 8.91
CA GLN A 190 -10.90 4.20 7.57
C GLN A 190 -10.16 5.11 6.59
N ILE A 191 -10.42 6.43 6.63
CA ILE A 191 -9.71 7.39 5.77
C ILE A 191 -8.20 7.29 6.05
N ILE A 192 -7.80 7.35 7.31
CA ILE A 192 -6.38 7.27 7.68
C ILE A 192 -5.80 5.91 7.24
N THR A 193 -6.56 4.82 7.41
CA THR A 193 -6.11 3.48 7.01
C THR A 193 -5.84 3.41 5.49
N ILE A 194 -6.76 3.93 4.68
CA ILE A 194 -6.60 3.93 3.21
C ILE A 194 -5.37 4.75 2.82
N LEU A 195 -5.24 5.96 3.39
CA LEU A 195 -4.12 6.84 3.07
C LEU A 195 -2.79 6.23 3.53
N TYR A 196 -2.70 5.76 4.78
CA TYR A 196 -1.48 5.18 5.34
C TYR A 196 -1.06 3.91 4.60
N SER A 197 -2.00 2.99 4.40
CA SER A 197 -1.68 1.70 3.76
C SER A 197 -1.27 1.89 2.30
N GLY A 198 -1.97 2.77 1.58
CA GLY A 198 -1.63 3.10 0.20
C GLY A 198 -0.29 3.82 0.09
N TYR A 199 -0.02 4.74 1.01
CA TYR A 199 1.24 5.48 1.03
C TYR A 199 2.43 4.53 1.24
N GLU A 200 2.42 3.79 2.36
CA GLU A 200 3.59 3.01 2.78
C GLU A 200 3.94 1.88 1.79
N THR A 201 2.93 1.18 1.29
CA THR A 201 3.22 0.00 0.45
C THR A 201 3.45 0.35 -1.01
N VAL A 202 2.62 1.23 -1.58
CA VAL A 202 2.72 1.59 -3.00
C VAL A 202 4.02 2.36 -3.28
N SER A 203 4.36 3.32 -2.41
CA SER A 203 5.57 4.12 -2.63
C SER A 203 6.84 3.26 -2.61
N LYS A 204 6.95 2.38 -1.60
CA LYS A 204 8.16 1.56 -1.45
C LYS A 204 8.27 0.51 -2.55
N THR A 205 7.14 -0.09 -2.96
CA THR A 205 7.16 -1.03 -4.08
C THR A 205 7.51 -0.32 -5.39
N ALA A 206 6.97 0.89 -5.63
CA ALA A 206 7.29 1.66 -6.82
C ALA A 206 8.78 2.06 -6.84
N MET A 207 9.30 2.59 -5.72
CA MET A 207 10.71 2.95 -5.57
C MET A 207 11.62 1.77 -5.89
N MET A 208 11.37 0.63 -5.25
CA MET A 208 12.24 -0.54 -5.41
C MET A 208 12.07 -1.21 -6.77
N SER A 209 10.88 -1.08 -7.42
CA SER A 209 10.73 -1.54 -8.80
C SER A 209 11.66 -0.78 -9.74
N ILE A 210 11.80 0.54 -9.56
CA ILE A 210 12.74 1.35 -10.37
C ILE A 210 14.17 0.87 -10.15
N LYS A 211 14.56 0.65 -8.88
CA LYS A 211 15.91 0.16 -8.53
C LYS A 211 16.19 -1.19 -9.20
N TYR A 212 15.30 -2.17 -8.98
CA TYR A 212 15.51 -3.51 -9.53
C TYR A 212 15.49 -3.55 -11.07
N LEU A 213 14.65 -2.71 -11.69
CA LEU A 213 14.61 -2.63 -13.17
C LEU A 213 15.88 -1.99 -13.72
N HIS A 214 16.45 -1.00 -13.01
CA HIS A 214 17.75 -0.43 -13.38
C HIS A 214 18.85 -1.48 -13.32
N ASP A 215 18.87 -2.27 -12.24
CA ASP A 215 19.89 -3.30 -11.99
C ASP A 215 19.72 -4.52 -12.92
N ASN A 216 18.55 -4.65 -13.58
CA ASN A 216 18.22 -5.83 -14.40
C ASN A 216 17.70 -5.40 -15.79
N PRO A 217 18.60 -4.98 -16.70
CA PRO A 217 18.21 -4.45 -18.00
C PRO A 217 17.32 -5.39 -18.84
N LYS A 218 17.48 -6.71 -18.72
CA LYS A 218 16.62 -7.67 -19.42
C LYS A 218 15.16 -7.57 -18.95
N ALA A 219 14.96 -7.41 -17.63
CA ALA A 219 13.60 -7.24 -17.08
C ALA A 219 13.02 -5.90 -17.51
N LEU A 220 13.82 -4.84 -17.49
CA LEU A 220 13.39 -3.52 -17.95
C LEU A 220 12.99 -3.56 -19.44
N GLN A 221 13.80 -4.21 -20.27
CA GLN A 221 13.51 -4.35 -21.70
C GLN A 221 12.18 -5.07 -21.92
N GLN A 222 11.99 -6.23 -21.29
CA GLN A 222 10.74 -6.99 -21.44
C GLN A 222 9.52 -6.22 -20.94
N LEU A 223 9.67 -5.52 -19.80
CA LEU A 223 8.60 -4.68 -19.28
C LEU A 223 8.22 -3.58 -20.29
N ARG A 224 9.25 -2.91 -20.85
CA ARG A 224 9.03 -1.85 -21.82
C ARG A 224 8.35 -2.38 -23.09
N GLU A 225 8.77 -3.56 -23.57
CA GLU A 225 8.15 -4.20 -24.73
C GLU A 225 6.66 -4.49 -24.48
N GLU A 226 6.29 -4.99 -23.31
CA GLU A 226 4.90 -5.21 -22.94
C GLU A 226 4.10 -3.89 -23.04
N HIS A 227 4.64 -2.83 -22.47
CA HIS A 227 3.93 -1.54 -22.44
C HIS A 227 3.88 -0.86 -23.83
N LEU A 228 4.92 -0.99 -24.64
CA LEU A 228 4.90 -0.45 -26.01
C LEU A 228 3.90 -1.21 -26.88
N ALA A 229 3.77 -2.52 -26.68
CA ALA A 229 2.77 -3.32 -27.40
C ALA A 229 1.34 -2.85 -27.04
N ILE A 230 1.09 -2.51 -25.77
CA ILE A 230 -0.19 -1.95 -25.31
C ILE A 230 -0.46 -0.60 -25.98
N ARG A 231 0.58 0.23 -26.17
CA ARG A 231 0.44 1.56 -26.78
C ARG A 231 0.35 1.52 -28.33
N LYS A 232 0.59 0.37 -28.94
CA LYS A 232 0.60 0.26 -30.40
C LYS A 232 -0.76 0.67 -30.99
N GLY A 233 -0.75 1.67 -31.85
CA GLY A 233 -1.95 2.18 -32.50
C GLY A 233 -2.76 3.14 -31.66
N LYS A 234 -2.23 3.59 -30.52
CA LYS A 234 -2.92 4.54 -29.61
C LYS A 234 -2.17 5.87 -29.55
N SER A 235 -2.95 6.93 -29.33
CA SER A 235 -2.39 8.24 -28.99
C SER A 235 -1.73 8.16 -27.60
N PRO A 236 -0.66 8.94 -27.36
CA PRO A 236 -0.07 9.03 -26.00
C PRO A 236 -1.07 9.41 -24.90
N GLU A 237 -2.15 10.07 -25.27
CA GLU A 237 -3.16 10.56 -24.30
C GLU A 237 -4.35 9.59 -24.12
N ASP A 238 -4.45 8.53 -24.94
CA ASP A 238 -5.51 7.54 -24.79
C ASP A 238 -5.37 6.83 -23.43
N PRO A 239 -6.46 6.71 -22.66
CA PRO A 239 -6.38 6.06 -21.35
C PRO A 239 -6.16 4.54 -21.47
N ILE A 240 -5.62 3.98 -20.40
CA ILE A 240 -5.48 2.53 -20.26
C ILE A 240 -6.81 1.95 -19.80
N GLY A 241 -7.35 1.00 -20.57
CA GLY A 241 -8.59 0.30 -20.22
C GLY A 241 -8.33 -0.95 -19.39
N TRP A 242 -9.42 -1.53 -18.90
CA TRP A 242 -9.37 -2.72 -18.04
C TRP A 242 -8.72 -3.92 -18.74
N THR A 243 -9.05 -4.15 -20.00
CA THR A 243 -8.48 -5.27 -20.78
C THR A 243 -6.97 -5.11 -20.93
N GLU A 244 -6.52 -3.90 -21.19
CA GLU A 244 -5.09 -3.59 -21.31
C GLU A 244 -4.36 -3.78 -19.98
N TYR A 245 -4.93 -3.26 -18.89
CA TYR A 245 -4.39 -3.50 -17.56
C TYR A 245 -4.27 -5.02 -17.28
N LYS A 246 -5.30 -5.79 -17.62
CA LYS A 246 -5.28 -7.25 -17.39
C LYS A 246 -4.25 -7.96 -18.27
N SER A 247 -3.80 -7.36 -19.36
CA SER A 247 -2.74 -7.91 -20.22
C SER A 247 -1.32 -7.63 -19.69
N MET A 248 -1.18 -6.76 -18.66
CA MET A 248 0.12 -6.40 -18.06
C MET A 248 0.64 -7.53 -17.16
N THR A 249 0.89 -8.68 -17.74
CA THR A 249 1.27 -9.88 -16.97
C THR A 249 2.71 -9.81 -16.47
N PHE A 250 3.63 -9.27 -17.26
CA PHE A 250 5.01 -9.10 -16.81
C PHE A 250 5.14 -7.96 -15.81
N THR A 251 4.35 -6.89 -15.98
CA THR A 251 4.24 -5.81 -14.99
C THR A 251 3.85 -6.37 -13.62
N ARG A 252 2.80 -7.21 -13.59
CA ARG A 252 2.37 -7.85 -12.35
C ARG A 252 3.50 -8.70 -11.75
N ALA A 253 4.22 -9.44 -12.60
CA ALA A 253 5.36 -10.26 -12.18
C ALA A 253 6.47 -9.42 -11.54
N VAL A 254 6.81 -8.27 -12.13
CA VAL A 254 7.78 -7.32 -11.58
C VAL A 254 7.34 -6.83 -10.20
N ILE A 255 6.07 -6.45 -10.05
CA ILE A 255 5.52 -5.93 -8.78
C ILE A 255 5.57 -7.00 -7.69
N LEU A 256 5.17 -8.24 -8.02
CA LEU A 256 5.18 -9.33 -7.06
C LEU A 256 6.60 -9.69 -6.63
N GLU A 257 7.55 -9.73 -7.57
CA GLU A 257 8.96 -10.05 -7.24
C GLU A 257 9.57 -8.95 -6.38
N THR A 258 9.29 -7.68 -6.70
CA THR A 258 9.74 -6.55 -5.86
C THR A 258 9.18 -6.70 -4.44
N SER A 259 7.89 -6.97 -4.32
CA SER A 259 7.23 -7.14 -3.01
C SER A 259 7.84 -8.31 -2.23
N ARG A 260 8.20 -9.40 -2.91
CA ARG A 260 8.83 -10.57 -2.29
C ARG A 260 10.23 -10.23 -1.76
N LEU A 261 11.07 -9.66 -2.62
CA LEU A 261 12.47 -9.38 -2.27
C LEU A 261 12.62 -8.34 -1.16
N ASP A 262 11.73 -7.36 -1.13
CA ASP A 262 11.82 -6.31 -0.11
C ASP A 262 10.98 -6.62 1.12
N THR A 263 10.03 -7.56 0.97
CA THR A 263 9.09 -7.88 2.06
C THR A 263 8.57 -6.59 2.68
N ILE A 264 7.89 -5.79 1.86
CA ILE A 264 7.43 -4.42 2.22
C ILE A 264 6.70 -4.42 3.57
N VAL A 265 5.87 -5.45 3.82
CA VAL A 265 5.28 -5.70 5.14
C VAL A 265 5.94 -6.97 5.68
N ASN A 266 6.97 -6.78 6.54
CA ASN A 266 7.80 -7.91 6.94
C ASN A 266 7.17 -8.81 8.00
N GLY A 267 5.97 -8.48 8.48
CA GLY A 267 5.23 -9.37 9.36
C GLY A 267 3.93 -8.78 9.85
N VAL A 268 3.11 -9.62 10.44
CA VAL A 268 1.84 -9.20 11.04
C VAL A 268 1.74 -9.75 12.46
N LEU A 269 0.96 -9.09 13.28
CA LEU A 269 0.86 -9.39 14.71
C LEU A 269 -0.48 -10.05 15.03
N ARG A 270 -0.41 -11.06 15.90
CA ARG A 270 -1.59 -11.71 16.49
C ARG A 270 -1.41 -11.76 18.01
N GLU A 271 -2.50 -11.91 18.71
CA GLU A 271 -2.53 -12.13 20.16
C GLU A 271 -3.39 -13.37 20.44
N THR A 272 -2.95 -14.18 21.39
CA THR A 272 -3.71 -15.37 21.81
C THR A 272 -4.76 -14.99 22.86
N THR A 273 -6.00 -15.42 22.67
CA THR A 273 -7.08 -15.21 23.64
C THR A 273 -7.28 -16.42 24.56
N ASN A 274 -6.65 -17.53 24.24
CA ASN A 274 -6.57 -18.75 25.06
C ASN A 274 -5.28 -19.47 24.69
N ASP A 275 -4.92 -20.48 25.45
CA ASP A 275 -3.76 -21.33 25.12
C ASP A 275 -3.96 -21.98 23.76
N ILE A 276 -2.95 -21.97 22.91
CA ILE A 276 -3.00 -22.55 21.56
C ILE A 276 -1.90 -23.59 21.42
N GLU A 277 -2.25 -24.80 21.01
CA GLU A 277 -1.28 -25.84 20.72
C GLU A 277 -0.96 -25.86 19.22
N VAL A 278 0.33 -25.78 18.89
CA VAL A 278 0.83 -25.82 17.52
C VAL A 278 2.14 -26.64 17.50
N ASN A 279 2.16 -27.70 16.71
CA ASN A 279 3.33 -28.57 16.53
C ASN A 279 3.91 -29.08 17.88
N GLY A 280 3.04 -29.40 18.84
CA GLY A 280 3.46 -29.91 20.14
C GLY A 280 3.94 -28.83 21.13
N TYR A 281 3.87 -27.58 20.76
CA TYR A 281 4.17 -26.46 21.65
C TYR A 281 2.89 -25.74 22.03
N VAL A 282 2.83 -25.29 23.30
CA VAL A 282 1.72 -24.47 23.77
C VAL A 282 2.14 -23.00 23.76
N ILE A 283 1.37 -22.17 23.08
CA ILE A 283 1.51 -20.70 23.13
C ILE A 283 0.49 -20.21 24.15
N PRO A 284 0.94 -19.68 25.30
CA PRO A 284 0.00 -19.29 26.37
C PRO A 284 -0.92 -18.15 25.96
N LYS A 285 -2.07 -18.06 26.60
CA LYS A 285 -3.00 -16.94 26.49
C LYS A 285 -2.29 -15.59 26.78
N GLY A 286 -2.62 -14.57 25.98
CA GLY A 286 -2.10 -13.21 26.16
C GLY A 286 -0.75 -12.97 25.50
N TRP A 287 -0.22 -13.98 24.78
CA TRP A 287 1.04 -13.78 24.06
C TRP A 287 0.81 -13.10 22.74
N MET A 288 1.72 -12.17 22.41
CA MET A 288 1.80 -11.56 21.09
C MET A 288 2.68 -12.41 20.18
N ILE A 289 2.16 -12.74 19.01
CA ILE A 289 2.85 -13.54 17.99
C ILE A 289 3.17 -12.63 16.82
N TYR A 290 4.45 -12.52 16.48
CA TYR A 290 4.90 -11.82 15.28
C TYR A 290 5.08 -12.87 14.17
N VAL A 291 4.19 -12.88 13.19
CA VAL A 291 4.29 -13.76 12.03
C VAL A 291 5.21 -13.09 11.02
N TYR A 292 6.48 -13.49 11.03
CA TYR A 292 7.54 -12.87 10.23
C TYR A 292 7.57 -13.52 8.85
N THR A 293 7.08 -12.82 7.85
CA THR A 293 6.90 -13.38 6.49
C THR A 293 8.15 -13.34 5.63
N ARG A 294 9.17 -12.56 6.02
CA ARG A 294 10.43 -12.43 5.25
C ARG A 294 11.11 -13.77 5.05
N GLU A 295 11.16 -14.58 6.09
CA GLU A 295 11.83 -15.90 6.02
C GLU A 295 11.15 -16.80 4.99
N THR A 296 9.81 -16.73 4.89
CA THR A 296 9.07 -17.49 3.89
C THR A 296 9.37 -16.96 2.48
N ASN A 297 9.48 -15.64 2.33
CA ASN A 297 9.80 -15.02 1.04
C ASN A 297 11.21 -15.36 0.55
N TYR A 298 12.10 -15.72 1.47
CA TYR A 298 13.50 -16.09 1.16
C TYR A 298 13.75 -17.59 1.21
N ASP A 299 12.71 -18.41 1.37
CA ASP A 299 12.84 -19.86 1.43
C ASP A 299 13.22 -20.41 0.04
N PRO A 300 14.42 -21.03 -0.10
CA PRO A 300 14.86 -21.55 -1.40
C PRO A 300 14.01 -22.73 -1.90
N LEU A 301 13.30 -23.42 -1.01
CA LEU A 301 12.40 -24.51 -1.41
C LEU A 301 11.16 -23.97 -2.12
N GLN A 302 10.74 -22.76 -1.77
CA GLN A 302 9.59 -22.10 -2.40
C GLN A 302 10.01 -21.17 -3.54
N TYR A 303 11.14 -20.49 -3.37
CA TYR A 303 11.66 -19.51 -4.35
C TYR A 303 13.12 -19.84 -4.66
N PRO A 304 13.39 -20.70 -5.65
CA PRO A 304 14.79 -20.98 -6.05
C PRO A 304 15.56 -19.68 -6.31
N GLU A 305 16.82 -19.64 -5.89
CA GLU A 305 17.65 -18.43 -5.91
C GLU A 305 16.93 -17.24 -5.25
N PRO A 306 16.60 -17.34 -3.95
CA PRO A 306 15.63 -16.42 -3.33
C PRO A 306 16.09 -14.97 -3.24
N PHE A 307 17.38 -14.70 -3.36
CA PHE A 307 17.92 -13.33 -3.28
C PHE A 307 18.11 -12.67 -4.65
N THR A 308 17.81 -13.41 -5.74
CA THR A 308 17.92 -12.91 -7.11
C THR A 308 16.58 -12.31 -7.55
N PHE A 309 16.62 -11.12 -8.16
CA PHE A 309 15.43 -10.52 -8.77
C PHE A 309 15.07 -11.29 -10.02
N ASN A 310 14.00 -12.08 -9.96
CA ASN A 310 13.58 -12.94 -11.07
C ASN A 310 12.07 -12.86 -11.25
N PRO A 311 11.56 -11.81 -11.93
CA PRO A 311 10.11 -11.69 -12.13
C PRO A 311 9.51 -12.82 -12.98
N TRP A 312 10.32 -13.50 -13.81
CA TRP A 312 9.83 -14.59 -14.66
C TRP A 312 9.21 -15.74 -13.86
N ARG A 313 9.61 -15.93 -12.58
CA ARG A 313 9.00 -16.97 -11.73
C ARG A 313 7.49 -16.76 -11.57
N TRP A 314 7.01 -15.52 -11.62
CA TRP A 314 5.61 -15.17 -11.42
C TRP A 314 4.76 -15.32 -12.68
N LEU A 315 5.37 -15.65 -13.83
CA LEU A 315 4.60 -15.98 -15.04
C LEU A 315 3.88 -17.32 -14.88
N ASP A 316 4.36 -18.17 -13.98
CA ASP A 316 3.58 -19.30 -13.47
C ASP A 316 2.60 -18.77 -12.44
N LYS A 317 1.35 -18.58 -12.87
CA LYS A 317 0.29 -17.98 -12.03
C LYS A 317 -0.03 -18.81 -10.79
N SER A 318 0.34 -20.11 -10.77
CA SER A 318 0.13 -20.96 -9.61
C SER A 318 0.93 -20.48 -8.39
N LEU A 319 2.07 -19.83 -8.60
CA LEU A 319 2.93 -19.37 -7.52
C LEU A 319 2.22 -18.36 -6.60
N GLU A 320 1.45 -17.45 -7.19
CA GLU A 320 0.70 -16.45 -6.41
C GLU A 320 -0.40 -17.08 -5.54
N SER A 321 -0.92 -18.25 -5.96
CA SER A 321 -1.99 -18.94 -5.24
C SER A 321 -1.50 -20.06 -4.33
N GLN A 322 -0.18 -20.26 -4.21
CA GLN A 322 0.37 -21.30 -3.34
C GLN A 322 0.08 -21.03 -1.87
N ASN A 323 -0.04 -22.12 -1.12
CA ASN A 323 -0.42 -22.11 0.30
C ASN A 323 0.49 -21.25 1.20
N TYR A 324 1.72 -21.04 0.80
CA TYR A 324 2.73 -20.35 1.60
C TYR A 324 3.15 -19.01 0.98
N CYS A 325 2.44 -18.52 -0.04
CA CYS A 325 2.65 -17.19 -0.59
C CYS A 325 1.90 -16.16 0.27
N PHE A 326 2.62 -15.48 1.16
CA PHE A 326 2.00 -14.53 2.12
C PHE A 326 2.26 -13.06 1.77
N LEU A 327 2.59 -12.74 0.51
CA LEU A 327 2.89 -11.36 0.10
C LEU A 327 1.79 -10.36 0.48
N PHE A 328 0.54 -10.82 0.47
CA PHE A 328 -0.62 -10.00 0.81
C PHE A 328 -1.38 -10.56 2.00
N GLY A 329 -0.71 -11.37 2.83
CA GLY A 329 -1.33 -12.02 3.97
C GLY A 329 -2.15 -13.24 3.57
N ALA A 330 -2.99 -13.73 4.47
CA ALA A 330 -3.85 -14.89 4.21
C ALA A 330 -5.12 -14.82 5.07
N GLY A 331 -6.08 -15.69 4.73
CA GLY A 331 -7.32 -15.84 5.49
C GLY A 331 -8.18 -14.58 5.44
N ASN A 332 -8.87 -14.35 6.53
CA ASN A 332 -9.82 -13.22 6.65
C ASN A 332 -9.13 -11.85 6.61
N ARG A 333 -7.80 -11.85 6.72
CA ARG A 333 -6.99 -10.62 6.74
C ARG A 333 -6.18 -10.40 5.47
N VAL A 334 -6.47 -11.16 4.41
CA VAL A 334 -5.81 -10.90 3.12
C VAL A 334 -6.00 -9.42 2.73
N CYS A 335 -4.95 -8.81 2.19
CA CYS A 335 -4.94 -7.36 1.92
C CYS A 335 -6.15 -6.95 1.05
N PRO A 336 -7.02 -6.06 1.55
CA PRO A 336 -8.15 -5.60 0.74
C PRO A 336 -7.74 -4.67 -0.40
N GLY A 337 -6.57 -4.00 -0.27
CA GLY A 337 -6.05 -3.07 -1.28
C GLY A 337 -5.12 -3.70 -2.31
N LYS A 338 -4.96 -5.02 -2.32
CA LYS A 338 -4.02 -5.73 -3.21
C LYS A 338 -4.15 -5.29 -4.67
N GLU A 339 -5.35 -5.41 -5.24
CA GLU A 339 -5.55 -5.08 -6.66
C GLU A 339 -5.39 -3.58 -6.94
N LEU A 340 -5.89 -2.71 -6.05
CA LEU A 340 -5.72 -1.27 -6.23
C LEU A 340 -4.24 -0.86 -6.15
N GLY A 341 -3.48 -1.45 -5.23
CA GLY A 341 -2.04 -1.22 -5.12
C GLY A 341 -1.31 -1.63 -6.39
N ILE A 342 -1.63 -2.83 -6.92
CA ILE A 342 -1.03 -3.32 -8.17
C ILE A 342 -1.41 -2.39 -9.33
N VAL A 343 -2.67 -1.94 -9.42
CA VAL A 343 -3.10 -0.97 -10.44
C VAL A 343 -2.29 0.32 -10.36
N LYS A 344 -2.13 0.89 -9.16
CA LYS A 344 -1.38 2.15 -8.98
C LYS A 344 0.06 2.01 -9.49
N ILE A 345 0.73 0.93 -9.10
CA ILE A 345 2.12 0.71 -9.50
C ILE A 345 2.19 0.37 -11.01
N SER A 346 1.22 -0.38 -11.54
CA SER A 346 1.18 -0.71 -12.99
C SER A 346 1.05 0.54 -13.84
N MET A 347 0.15 1.47 -13.47
CA MET A 347 -0.02 2.73 -14.21
C MET A 347 1.23 3.61 -14.08
N PHE A 348 1.83 3.65 -12.89
CA PHE A 348 3.09 4.36 -12.67
C PHE A 348 4.19 3.80 -13.59
N LEU A 349 4.42 2.49 -13.57
CA LEU A 349 5.44 1.84 -14.41
C LEU A 349 5.12 2.02 -15.89
N HIS A 350 3.84 1.90 -16.29
CA HIS A 350 3.42 2.10 -17.69
C HIS A 350 3.91 3.45 -18.22
N HIS A 351 3.57 4.52 -17.51
CA HIS A 351 3.94 5.88 -17.97
C HIS A 351 5.44 6.14 -17.83
N LEU A 352 6.09 5.54 -16.82
CA LEU A 352 7.53 5.69 -16.64
C LEU A 352 8.30 5.04 -17.79
N VAL A 353 8.10 3.73 -18.04
CA VAL A 353 8.92 2.99 -19.00
C VAL A 353 8.62 3.32 -20.46
N THR A 354 7.43 3.86 -20.77
CA THR A 354 7.11 4.27 -22.15
C THR A 354 7.67 5.65 -22.49
N ARG A 355 7.90 6.50 -21.49
CA ARG A 355 8.27 7.91 -21.74
C ARG A 355 9.69 8.25 -21.34
N TYR A 356 10.28 7.51 -20.39
CA TYR A 356 11.55 7.89 -19.77
C TYR A 356 12.51 6.71 -19.67
N ARG A 357 13.79 7.07 -19.69
CA ARG A 357 14.89 6.19 -19.25
C ARG A 357 15.54 6.90 -18.05
N TRP A 358 16.21 6.14 -17.23
CA TRP A 358 16.85 6.68 -16.04
C TRP A 358 18.16 5.97 -15.73
N GLU A 359 19.02 6.68 -15.03
CA GLU A 359 20.30 6.17 -14.52
C GLU A 359 20.37 6.50 -13.04
N GLU A 360 20.85 5.57 -12.25
CA GLU A 360 21.08 5.79 -10.81
C GLU A 360 22.28 6.72 -10.62
N VAL A 361 22.18 7.64 -9.68
CA VAL A 361 23.23 8.61 -9.35
C VAL A 361 23.76 8.29 -7.96
N GLY A 362 25.02 7.85 -7.88
CA GLY A 362 25.63 7.44 -6.64
C GLY A 362 25.23 6.03 -6.24
N ASP A 363 25.59 5.63 -5.04
CA ASP A 363 25.29 4.31 -4.46
C ASP A 363 24.24 4.49 -3.35
N ALA A 364 23.02 4.03 -3.61
CA ALA A 364 21.95 4.13 -2.63
C ALA A 364 22.06 3.00 -1.60
N GLU A 365 22.04 3.36 -0.33
CA GLU A 365 21.91 2.43 0.78
C GLU A 365 20.44 2.16 1.03
N ILE A 366 20.01 0.89 1.00
CA ILE A 366 18.61 0.51 1.23
C ILE A 366 18.50 -0.22 2.56
N ALA A 367 17.76 0.35 3.49
CA ALA A 367 17.35 -0.31 4.73
C ALA A 367 16.05 -1.08 4.46
N LYS A 368 15.93 -2.30 5.01
CA LYS A 368 14.73 -3.13 4.81
C LYS A 368 13.99 -3.43 6.12
N PHE A 369 14.41 -2.83 7.22
CA PHE A 369 13.77 -3.02 8.53
C PHE A 369 14.01 -1.78 9.39
N PRO A 370 13.01 -1.28 10.13
CA PRO A 370 11.63 -1.78 10.26
C PRO A 370 10.74 -1.50 9.04
N ARG A 371 11.18 -0.67 8.12
CA ARG A 371 10.52 -0.39 6.84
C ARG A 371 11.57 -0.29 5.72
N VAL A 372 11.10 -0.43 4.49
CA VAL A 372 11.97 -0.24 3.33
C VAL A 372 12.18 1.25 3.11
N GLU A 373 13.42 1.69 3.13
CA GLU A 373 13.74 3.11 2.89
C GLU A 373 15.17 3.28 2.40
N ALA A 374 15.42 4.39 1.73
CA ALA A 374 16.76 4.86 1.36
C ALA A 374 17.10 6.02 2.29
N PRO A 375 17.85 5.78 3.40
CA PRO A 375 18.08 6.85 4.39
C PRO A 375 18.79 8.09 3.86
N LYS A 376 19.53 7.95 2.75
CA LYS A 376 20.25 9.04 2.10
C LYS A 376 19.63 9.41 0.74
N GLY A 377 18.41 8.90 0.49
CA GLY A 377 17.73 9.04 -0.80
C GLY A 377 18.17 7.99 -1.81
N LEU A 378 17.36 7.78 -2.83
CA LEU A 378 17.68 6.99 -4.02
C LEU A 378 17.55 7.95 -5.22
N HIS A 379 18.70 8.43 -5.67
CA HIS A 379 18.74 9.49 -6.70
C HIS A 379 18.85 8.89 -8.09
N ILE A 380 18.04 9.41 -9.02
CA ILE A 380 18.11 9.01 -10.43
C ILE A 380 18.12 10.24 -11.31
N LYS A 381 18.83 10.13 -12.43
CA LYS A 381 18.78 11.11 -13.52
C LYS A 381 17.80 10.58 -14.57
N ILE A 382 16.83 11.42 -14.96
CA ILE A 382 15.77 11.02 -15.88
C ILE A 382 15.95 11.74 -17.23
N THR A 383 15.70 11.00 -18.32
CA THR A 383 15.73 11.55 -19.69
C THR A 383 14.52 11.03 -20.46
N LYS A 384 13.89 11.87 -21.27
CA LYS A 384 12.82 11.44 -22.17
C LYS A 384 13.39 10.61 -23.32
N TYR A 385 12.61 9.64 -23.82
CA TYR A 385 12.93 8.92 -25.04
C TYR A 385 12.81 9.81 -26.25
#